data_4910e385c997b1e467928e6c24c68971
#
_entry.id   4910e385c997b1e467928e6c24c68971
#
_cell.length_a   1.000
_cell.length_b   1.000
_cell.length_c   1.000
_cell.angle_alpha   90.00
_cell.angle_beta   90.00
_cell.angle_gamma   90.00
#
_symmetry.space_group_name_H-M   'P 1'
#
loop_
_entity.id
_entity.type
_entity.pdbx_description
1 polymer ?
#
loop_
_entity_poly.entity_id
_entity_poly.type
_entity_poly.pdbx_seq_one_letter_code
_entity_poly.pdbx_strand_id
1 'polypeptide(L)'
;MATKPRPGYAWTMSEGLAIHRILVANRGEIAIRVIRACRDLGLESVAIYSEIDREALHVRFATYAYPVGKATATDSYLNMDRVLQAAHATKADAIHPGYGF
;
A
#
# COMPACT_ATOMS: atom_id res chain seq x y z
N MET A 1 -10.81 -20.12 -1.78
CA MET A 1 -12.17 -20.38 -1.30
C MET A 1 -12.82 -19.08 -0.89
N ALA A 2 -14.01 -18.83 -1.37
CA ALA A 2 -14.73 -17.61 -1.04
C ALA A 2 -15.28 -17.67 0.39
N THR A 3 -15.18 -16.59 1.13
CA THR A 3 -15.76 -16.45 2.46
C THR A 3 -17.08 -15.68 2.38
N LYS A 4 -17.87 -15.73 3.43
CA LYS A 4 -19.11 -14.96 3.49
C LYS A 4 -18.80 -13.48 3.56
N PRO A 5 -19.62 -12.61 2.93
CA PRO A 5 -19.49 -11.17 3.11
C PRO A 5 -19.65 -10.84 4.59
N ARG A 6 -18.99 -9.78 5.03
CA ARG A 6 -19.15 -9.29 6.39
C ARG A 6 -20.54 -8.68 6.56
N PRO A 7 -21.11 -8.72 7.78
CA PRO A 7 -22.37 -8.03 8.04
C PRO A 7 -22.29 -6.56 7.61
N GLY A 8 -23.27 -6.09 6.84
CA GLY A 8 -23.31 -4.73 6.34
C GLY A 8 -22.55 -4.48 5.05
N TYR A 9 -21.86 -5.50 4.53
CA TYR A 9 -21.13 -5.42 3.27
C TYR A 9 -21.65 -6.46 2.29
N ALA A 10 -21.59 -6.11 1.01
CA ALA A 10 -21.58 -7.11 -0.05
C ALA A 10 -20.22 -7.82 -0.04
N TRP A 11 -19.86 -8.52 -1.06
CA TRP A 11 -18.51 -9.11 -1.15
C TRP A 11 -17.46 -8.00 -1.19
N THR A 12 -16.39 -8.15 -0.38
CA THR A 12 -15.22 -7.30 -0.49
C THR A 12 -14.27 -7.90 -1.53
N MET A 13 -13.42 -7.06 -2.09
CA MET A 13 -12.41 -7.52 -3.04
C MET A 13 -11.49 -8.56 -2.41
N SER A 14 -11.13 -8.38 -1.15
CA SER A 14 -10.25 -9.31 -0.44
C SER A 14 -10.84 -10.71 -0.32
N GLU A 15 -12.14 -10.81 -0.14
CA GLU A 15 -12.81 -12.11 -0.01
C GLU A 15 -13.02 -12.78 -1.36
N GLY A 16 -13.42 -12.02 -2.38
CA GLY A 16 -13.72 -12.57 -3.70
C GLY A 16 -12.49 -12.83 -4.55
N LEU A 17 -11.44 -12.04 -4.41
CA LEU A 17 -10.25 -12.07 -5.24
C LEU A 17 -8.97 -12.44 -4.51
N ALA A 18 -9.06 -12.82 -3.24
CA ALA A 18 -7.91 -13.18 -2.40
C ALA A 18 -6.90 -12.05 -2.27
N ILE A 19 -7.34 -10.79 -2.36
CA ILE A 19 -6.51 -9.63 -2.10
C ILE A 19 -6.65 -9.24 -0.65
N HIS A 20 -5.56 -9.28 0.09
CA HIS A 20 -5.54 -8.97 1.52
C HIS A 20 -4.58 -7.85 1.88
N ARG A 21 -3.54 -7.66 1.09
CA ARG A 21 -2.48 -6.70 1.37
C ARG A 21 -2.14 -5.90 0.11
N ILE A 22 -2.21 -4.58 0.23
CA ILE A 22 -1.98 -3.67 -0.89
C ILE A 22 -0.77 -2.79 -0.58
N LEU A 23 0.21 -2.79 -1.48
CA LEU A 23 1.31 -1.85 -1.42
C LEU A 23 0.86 -0.54 -2.07
N VAL A 24 1.03 0.57 -1.33
CA VAL A 24 0.65 1.90 -1.77
C VAL A 24 1.91 2.59 -2.31
N ALA A 25 2.01 2.66 -3.63
CA ALA A 25 3.19 3.19 -4.30
C ALA A 25 3.06 4.69 -4.51
N ASN A 26 2.93 5.43 -3.42
CA ASN A 26 2.85 6.87 -3.44
C ASN A 26 3.22 7.41 -2.06
N ARG A 27 3.16 8.71 -1.87
CA ARG A 27 3.52 9.36 -0.63
C ARG A 27 2.51 10.46 -0.27
N GLY A 28 2.66 11.01 0.92
CA GLY A 28 1.87 12.17 1.36
C GLY A 28 0.39 11.91 1.44
N GLU A 29 -0.41 12.92 1.17
CA GLU A 29 -1.87 12.88 1.28
C GLU A 29 -2.49 11.81 0.38
N ILE A 30 -1.93 11.60 -0.80
CA ILE A 30 -2.45 10.60 -1.74
C ILE A 30 -2.30 9.20 -1.14
N ALA A 31 -1.12 8.91 -0.58
CA ALA A 31 -0.89 7.63 0.08
C ALA A 31 -1.81 7.45 1.29
N ILE A 32 -2.01 8.51 2.08
CA ILE A 32 -2.90 8.46 3.24
C ILE A 32 -4.34 8.12 2.82
N ARG A 33 -4.83 8.70 1.73
CA ARG A 33 -6.17 8.41 1.22
C ARG A 33 -6.34 6.95 0.85
N VAL A 34 -5.34 6.39 0.16
CA VAL A 34 -5.38 4.97 -0.24
C VAL A 34 -5.30 4.06 0.98
N ILE A 35 -4.44 4.40 1.94
CA ILE A 35 -4.29 3.63 3.18
C ILE A 35 -5.60 3.63 3.98
N ARG A 36 -6.28 4.76 4.05
CA ARG A 36 -7.59 4.84 4.72
C ARG A 36 -8.63 3.96 4.03
N ALA A 37 -8.65 3.99 2.69
CA ALA A 37 -9.56 3.14 1.93
C ALA A 37 -9.29 1.65 2.20
N CYS A 38 -8.02 1.26 2.27
CA CYS A 38 -7.65 -0.10 2.64
C CYS A 38 -8.19 -0.47 4.01
N ARG A 39 -8.00 0.41 4.99
CA ARG A 39 -8.50 0.19 6.35
C ARG A 39 -10.01 0.01 6.37
N ASP A 40 -10.74 0.86 5.67
CA ASP A 40 -12.19 0.80 5.62
C ASP A 40 -12.70 -0.49 4.98
N LEU A 41 -11.94 -1.06 4.06
CA LEU A 41 -12.26 -2.32 3.41
C LEU A 41 -11.71 -3.55 4.15
N GLY A 42 -11.03 -3.34 5.27
CA GLY A 42 -10.44 -4.43 6.02
C GLY A 42 -9.21 -5.04 5.37
N LEU A 43 -8.52 -4.27 4.52
CA LEU A 43 -7.29 -4.70 3.86
C LEU A 43 -6.08 -4.17 4.63
N GLU A 44 -5.00 -4.92 4.58
CA GLU A 44 -3.72 -4.45 5.08
C GLU A 44 -3.06 -3.55 4.04
N SER A 45 -2.35 -2.55 4.51
CA SER A 45 -1.62 -1.64 3.64
C SER A 45 -0.12 -1.70 3.91
N VAL A 46 0.67 -1.56 2.85
CA VAL A 46 2.11 -1.43 2.94
C VAL A 46 2.48 -0.05 2.42
N ALA A 47 3.06 0.79 3.27
CA ALA A 47 3.63 2.05 2.84
C ALA A 47 5.07 1.82 2.41
N ILE A 48 5.47 2.47 1.34
CA ILE A 48 6.89 2.56 0.98
C ILE A 48 7.38 3.97 1.27
N TYR A 49 8.64 4.11 1.56
CA TYR A 49 9.17 5.43 1.90
C TYR A 49 10.61 5.60 1.44
N SER A 50 10.91 6.81 0.96
CA SER A 50 12.27 7.24 0.72
C SER A 50 12.91 7.65 2.04
N GLU A 51 14.22 7.88 2.02
CA GLU A 51 14.99 8.23 3.23
C GLU A 51 14.41 9.43 3.98
N ILE A 52 13.94 10.45 3.26
CA ILE A 52 13.41 11.66 3.89
C ILE A 52 12.00 11.49 4.43
N ASP A 53 11.29 10.45 4.01
CA ASP A 53 9.90 10.23 4.39
C ASP A 53 9.75 9.18 5.51
N ARG A 54 10.84 8.79 6.15
CA ARG A 54 10.83 7.73 7.17
C ARG A 54 9.78 7.93 8.25
N GLU A 55 9.55 9.17 8.66
CA GLU A 55 8.59 9.50 9.71
C GLU A 55 7.33 10.17 9.20
N ALA A 56 7.07 10.10 7.89
CA ALA A 56 5.90 10.70 7.29
C ALA A 56 4.61 10.03 7.79
N LEU A 57 3.49 10.78 7.74
CA LEU A 57 2.21 10.27 8.24
C LEU A 57 1.75 9.01 7.52
N HIS A 58 1.97 8.92 6.21
CA HIS A 58 1.54 7.73 5.48
C HIS A 58 2.25 6.47 5.98
N VAL A 59 3.51 6.60 6.40
CA VAL A 59 4.25 5.49 6.97
C VAL A 59 3.63 5.05 8.30
N ARG A 60 3.24 6.01 9.13
CA ARG A 60 2.66 5.72 10.44
C ARG A 60 1.27 5.09 10.35
N PHE A 61 0.49 5.46 9.34
CA PHE A 61 -0.88 4.97 9.20
C PHE A 61 -0.98 3.59 8.55
N ALA A 62 0.05 3.17 7.83
CA ALA A 62 0.02 1.88 7.15
C ALA A 62 0.19 0.72 8.13
N THR A 63 -0.28 -0.45 7.72
CA THR A 63 -0.09 -1.68 8.50
C THR A 63 1.38 -2.05 8.57
N TYR A 64 2.09 -1.92 7.44
CA TYR A 64 3.51 -2.21 7.32
C TYR A 64 4.19 -1.08 6.55
N ALA A 65 5.51 -0.98 6.67
CA ALA A 65 6.30 -0.02 5.92
C ALA A 65 7.60 -0.65 5.44
N TYR A 66 8.07 -0.21 4.27
CA TYR A 66 9.26 -0.76 3.66
C TYR A 66 10.07 0.35 2.97
N PRO A 67 11.38 0.44 3.23
CA PRO A 67 12.21 1.49 2.64
C PRO A 67 12.50 1.19 1.16
N VAL A 68 12.43 2.21 0.32
CA VAL A 68 12.69 2.09 -1.12
C VAL A 68 13.86 2.94 -1.59
N GLY A 69 14.65 3.48 -0.67
CA GLY A 69 15.93 4.08 -1.00
C GLY A 69 15.94 5.59 -0.93
N LYS A 70 16.60 6.22 -1.92
CA LYS A 70 16.98 7.62 -1.85
C LYS A 70 15.80 8.58 -1.90
N ALA A 71 16.09 9.85 -1.54
CA ALA A 71 15.07 10.88 -1.38
C ALA A 71 14.33 11.25 -2.66
N THR A 72 14.97 11.15 -3.84
CA THR A 72 14.31 11.53 -5.09
C THR A 72 13.25 10.52 -5.48
N ALA A 73 12.14 11.02 -6.06
CA ALA A 73 11.06 10.14 -6.50
C ALA A 73 11.54 9.13 -7.54
N THR A 74 12.42 9.54 -8.46
CA THR A 74 12.99 8.68 -9.49
C THR A 74 13.77 7.50 -8.89
N ASP A 75 14.48 7.74 -7.80
CA ASP A 75 15.29 6.70 -7.15
C ASP A 75 14.52 5.88 -6.13
N SER A 76 13.27 6.21 -5.86
CA SER A 76 12.46 5.55 -4.83
C SER A 76 11.06 5.20 -5.35
N TYR A 77 10.12 6.12 -5.26
CA TYR A 77 8.70 5.85 -5.59
C TYR A 77 8.48 5.53 -7.07
N LEU A 78 9.27 6.09 -7.96
CA LEU A 78 9.18 5.84 -9.41
C LEU A 78 10.14 4.76 -9.90
N ASN A 79 10.92 4.18 -9.01
CA ASN A 79 11.82 3.09 -9.37
C ASN A 79 11.04 1.77 -9.33
N MET A 80 10.65 1.29 -10.49
CA MET A 80 9.83 0.09 -10.60
C MET A 80 10.47 -1.14 -9.93
N ASP A 81 11.76 -1.32 -10.08
CA ASP A 81 12.45 -2.46 -9.49
C ASP A 81 12.37 -2.43 -7.96
N ARG A 82 12.53 -1.26 -7.37
CA ARG A 82 12.43 -1.10 -5.92
C ARG A 82 11.01 -1.31 -5.41
N VAL A 83 10.03 -0.82 -6.16
CA VAL A 83 8.61 -1.01 -5.81
C VAL A 83 8.26 -2.50 -5.87
N LEU A 84 8.68 -3.20 -6.91
CA LEU A 84 8.44 -4.63 -7.04
C LEU A 84 9.16 -5.42 -5.96
N GLN A 85 10.39 -5.04 -5.63
CA GLN A 85 11.12 -5.66 -4.55
C GLN A 85 10.39 -5.51 -3.22
N ALA A 86 9.86 -4.33 -2.94
CA ALA A 86 9.08 -4.07 -1.73
C ALA A 86 7.81 -4.93 -1.71
N ALA A 87 7.13 -5.06 -2.84
CA ALA A 87 5.94 -5.88 -2.95
C ALA A 87 6.24 -7.35 -2.65
N HIS A 88 7.33 -7.87 -3.20
CA HIS A 88 7.75 -9.25 -2.92
C HIS A 88 8.16 -9.44 -1.46
N ALA A 89 8.96 -8.53 -0.93
CA ALA A 89 9.45 -8.62 0.44
C ALA A 89 8.33 -8.57 1.48
N THR A 90 7.29 -7.81 1.22
CA THR A 90 6.15 -7.64 2.13
C THR A 90 4.98 -8.59 1.82
N LYS A 91 5.11 -9.38 0.76
CA LYS A 91 4.06 -10.28 0.28
C LYS A 91 2.75 -9.55 -0.05
N ALA A 92 2.87 -8.39 -0.68
CA ALA A 92 1.72 -7.63 -1.14
C ALA A 92 1.02 -8.37 -2.29
N ASP A 93 -0.29 -8.34 -2.29
CA ASP A 93 -1.11 -8.99 -3.32
C ASP A 93 -1.37 -8.08 -4.51
N ALA A 94 -1.27 -6.77 -4.30
CA ALA A 94 -1.55 -5.77 -5.32
C ALA A 94 -0.75 -4.50 -5.03
N ILE A 95 -0.61 -3.68 -6.06
CA ILE A 95 0.05 -2.37 -5.97
C ILE A 95 -0.94 -1.32 -6.42
N HIS A 96 -1.15 -0.30 -5.59
CA HIS A 96 -1.97 0.85 -5.93
C HIS A 96 -1.05 2.06 -6.07
N PRO A 97 -0.89 2.60 -7.27
CA PRO A 97 0.05 3.71 -7.49
C PRO A 97 -0.49 5.08 -7.07
N GLY A 98 -1.77 5.21 -6.83
CA GLY A 98 -2.37 6.51 -6.64
C GLY A 98 -2.28 7.34 -7.91
N TYR A 99 -1.98 8.63 -7.76
CA TYR A 99 -1.81 9.54 -8.89
C TYR A 99 -0.76 10.61 -8.52
N GLY A 100 -0.39 11.45 -9.48
CA GLY A 100 0.45 12.61 -9.22
C GLY A 100 1.96 12.38 -9.27
N PHE A 101 2.38 11.22 -9.73
CA PHE A 101 3.80 10.97 -9.97
C PHE A 101 4.11 10.92 -11.45
#